data_ad48b32fb1aad7e0c9f6866e5378c889
#
_entry.id   ad48b32fb1aad7e0c9f6866e5378c889
#
_cell.length_a   1.000
_cell.length_b   1.000
_cell.length_c   1.000
_cell.angle_alpha   90.00
_cell.angle_beta   90.00
_cell.angle_gamma   90.00
#
_symmetry.space_group_name_H-M   'P 1'
#
loop_
_entity.id
_entity.type
_entity.pdbx_description
1 polymer ?
#
loop_
_entity_poly.entity_id
_entity_poly.type
_entity_poly.pdbx_seq_one_letter_code
_entity_poly.pdbx_strand_id
1 'polypeptide(L)'
;MGNNGHKLKNGKNRGVKLSFYFLSLLIVAAAAIGGTYVWIGRSVTLPSTEEIIQGTNSSTLDAAAADRIGAVYQTLLNNYVEGVDEEELIEGALSGMVEAVGDPYSQYLNTEASDNLDETISASFEGIGAEIMSLNQQIVIVSPIKGSPAEKAGLLPNDIILSADGQTLQGLTASEAVALIRGEKGSEVVLEIVRGEQTFKVNIIRDTIPIETVTFELDEEHPEIGIVHVSSFSTPTYDDIVSAITDLRTQGVTSFVFDFRQNPGGLLDQAIKISNMFLNDGDVIMQTQEKDAEPNKIVASESEFGNFKITEPTVLLVDEGSASASEIVAGALQESSEIPLVGTTTFGKGTVQTVYPLTESSELKLTVAKWLTPNGNWIHEKGISVDYEVALPEYAKLTIIDSTATYEEGTVSEEVKNVEAMLNAIGYTVEADGYYDEDTAEQVASFQAANELETTGIVTGDTALAIVEQLREVLTENDTQYNKAVEILMGNE
;
A
#
# COMPACT_ATOMS: atom_id res chain seq x y z
N MET A 1 5.65 -70.99 49.68
CA MET A 1 5.99 -70.70 48.27
C MET A 1 4.88 -69.90 47.71
N GLY A 2 4.99 -68.58 47.80
CA GLY A 2 3.91 -67.66 47.47
C GLY A 2 4.39 -66.75 46.32
N ASN A 3 3.52 -66.67 45.35
CA ASN A 3 3.74 -65.81 44.18
C ASN A 3 2.85 -64.55 44.32
N ASN A 4 3.44 -63.43 44.59
CA ASN A 4 2.74 -62.14 44.69
C ASN A 4 2.76 -61.44 43.34
N GLY A 5 1.64 -61.48 42.63
CA GLY A 5 1.43 -60.70 41.39
C GLY A 5 0.95 -59.30 41.71
N HIS A 6 1.77 -58.31 41.37
CA HIS A 6 1.40 -56.89 41.40
C HIS A 6 0.49 -56.54 40.18
N LYS A 7 -0.74 -56.15 40.46
CA LYS A 7 -1.68 -55.57 39.47
C LYS A 7 -1.38 -54.09 39.34
N LEU A 8 -0.91 -53.71 38.15
CA LEU A 8 -0.81 -52.29 37.72
C LEU A 8 -2.24 -51.75 37.45
N LYS A 9 -2.59 -50.67 38.12
CA LYS A 9 -3.82 -49.90 37.87
C LYS A 9 -3.69 -49.11 36.58
N ASN A 10 -4.49 -49.43 35.58
CA ASN A 10 -4.68 -48.63 34.40
C ASN A 10 -5.36 -47.27 34.74
N GLY A 11 -4.61 -46.17 34.68
CA GLY A 11 -5.14 -44.82 34.73
C GLY A 11 -5.89 -44.54 33.41
N LYS A 12 -7.19 -44.34 33.46
CA LYS A 12 -7.99 -43.85 32.33
C LYS A 12 -7.62 -42.39 32.06
N ASN A 13 -6.81 -42.12 31.00
CA ASN A 13 -6.69 -40.82 30.39
C ASN A 13 -8.08 -40.40 29.88
N ARG A 14 -8.71 -39.43 30.54
CA ARG A 14 -9.89 -38.72 30.03
C ARG A 14 -9.42 -37.70 29.00
N GLY A 15 -9.25 -38.10 27.74
CA GLY A 15 -9.10 -37.18 26.62
C GLY A 15 -10.37 -36.32 26.51
N VAL A 16 -10.21 -35.02 26.56
CA VAL A 16 -11.27 -34.05 26.24
C VAL A 16 -11.71 -34.32 24.80
N LYS A 17 -13.02 -34.57 24.61
CA LYS A 17 -13.53 -34.89 23.28
C LYS A 17 -13.26 -33.71 22.32
N LEU A 18 -12.77 -33.99 21.13
CA LEU A 18 -12.44 -33.04 20.08
C LEU A 18 -13.57 -32.00 19.83
N SER A 19 -14.84 -32.44 20.02
CA SER A 19 -16.02 -31.55 19.95
C SER A 19 -16.06 -30.43 21.01
N PHE A 20 -15.41 -30.61 22.17
CA PHE A 20 -15.29 -29.55 23.17
C PHE A 20 -14.24 -28.51 22.79
N TYR A 21 -13.20 -28.92 22.08
CA TYR A 21 -12.18 -28.03 21.56
C TYR A 21 -12.74 -27.13 20.45
N PHE A 22 -13.53 -27.68 19.52
CA PHE A 22 -14.22 -26.90 18.49
C PHE A 22 -15.27 -25.94 19.06
N LEU A 23 -15.98 -26.34 20.10
CA LEU A 23 -16.97 -25.48 20.76
C LEU A 23 -16.29 -24.34 21.54
N SER A 24 -15.15 -24.58 22.17
CA SER A 24 -14.39 -23.53 22.87
C SER A 24 -13.75 -22.53 21.87
N LEU A 25 -13.23 -22.99 20.71
CA LEU A 25 -12.73 -22.16 19.65
C LEU A 25 -13.84 -21.28 19.03
N LEU A 26 -15.04 -21.82 18.81
CA LEU A 26 -16.19 -21.05 18.35
C LEU A 26 -16.65 -20.00 19.36
N ILE A 27 -16.60 -20.29 20.66
CA ILE A 27 -16.96 -19.33 21.72
C ILE A 27 -15.90 -18.23 21.83
N VAL A 28 -14.60 -18.55 21.67
CA VAL A 28 -13.51 -17.56 21.67
C VAL A 28 -13.57 -16.69 20.42
N ALA A 29 -13.84 -17.27 19.24
CA ALA A 29 -14.05 -16.51 18.01
C ALA A 29 -15.28 -15.58 18.10
N ALA A 30 -16.40 -16.07 18.61
CA ALA A 30 -17.61 -15.26 18.82
C ALA A 30 -17.41 -14.17 19.90
N ALA A 31 -16.59 -14.42 20.92
CA ALA A 31 -16.23 -13.42 21.94
C ALA A 31 -15.24 -12.39 21.40
N ALA A 32 -14.31 -12.79 20.52
CA ALA A 32 -13.40 -11.86 19.83
C ALA A 32 -14.17 -10.95 18.86
N ILE A 33 -15.04 -11.51 18.03
CA ILE A 33 -15.89 -10.76 17.10
C ILE A 33 -16.85 -9.84 17.89
N GLY A 34 -17.51 -10.35 18.94
CA GLY A 34 -18.40 -9.58 19.80
C GLY A 34 -17.67 -8.52 20.63
N GLY A 35 -16.44 -8.80 21.07
CA GLY A 35 -15.56 -7.85 21.77
C GLY A 35 -15.10 -6.71 20.88
N THR A 36 -14.73 -7.00 19.66
CA THR A 36 -14.34 -5.98 18.66
C THR A 36 -15.53 -5.09 18.29
N TYR A 37 -16.72 -5.66 18.09
CA TYR A 37 -17.95 -4.89 17.82
C TYR A 37 -18.37 -4.01 19.00
N VAL A 38 -18.24 -4.48 20.25
CA VAL A 38 -18.56 -3.70 21.46
C VAL A 38 -17.50 -2.65 21.75
N TRP A 39 -16.23 -2.87 21.37
CA TRP A 39 -15.16 -1.93 21.60
C TRP A 39 -15.18 -0.79 20.57
N ILE A 40 -15.38 -1.09 19.28
CA ILE A 40 -15.62 -0.09 18.21
C ILE A 40 -16.88 0.73 18.55
N GLY A 41 -17.95 0.09 19.07
CA GLY A 41 -19.18 0.76 19.46
C GLY A 41 -19.10 1.61 20.75
N ARG A 42 -17.96 1.58 21.51
CA ARG A 42 -17.78 2.40 22.72
C ARG A 42 -16.83 3.58 22.53
N SER A 43 -15.96 3.55 21.51
CA SER A 43 -15.00 4.63 21.25
C SER A 43 -15.47 5.60 20.17
N VAL A 44 -16.33 5.15 19.26
CA VAL A 44 -17.04 6.00 18.31
C VAL A 44 -18.44 5.37 18.16
N THR A 45 -19.46 5.98 18.75
CA THR A 45 -20.84 5.67 18.41
C THR A 45 -21.03 6.15 16.97
N LEU A 46 -20.75 5.26 16.00
CA LEU A 46 -21.19 5.50 14.63
C LEU A 46 -22.73 5.50 14.68
N PRO A 47 -23.39 6.61 14.31
CA PRO A 47 -24.83 6.59 14.17
C PRO A 47 -25.21 5.54 13.14
N SER A 48 -26.19 4.72 13.42
CA SER A 48 -26.78 3.80 12.41
C SER A 48 -27.27 4.62 11.21
N THR A 49 -27.36 3.99 10.04
CA THR A 49 -27.88 4.65 8.84
C THR A 49 -29.24 5.32 9.13
N GLU A 50 -30.05 4.72 10.01
CA GLU A 50 -31.31 5.31 10.51
C GLU A 50 -31.10 6.48 11.47
N GLU A 51 -30.01 6.50 12.27
CA GLU A 51 -29.63 7.60 13.15
C GLU A 51 -28.99 8.76 12.38
N ILE A 52 -28.23 8.49 11.30
CA ILE A 52 -27.74 9.52 10.38
C ILE A 52 -28.94 10.21 9.72
N ILE A 53 -30.01 9.47 9.39
CA ILE A 53 -31.24 10.01 8.80
C ILE A 53 -32.12 10.64 9.87
N GLN A 54 -32.09 10.21 11.15
CA GLN A 54 -32.94 10.70 12.24
C GLN A 54 -32.28 11.68 13.23
N GLY A 55 -30.94 11.76 13.25
CA GLY A 55 -30.17 12.47 14.30
C GLY A 55 -29.92 13.95 14.06
N THR A 56 -30.29 14.52 12.95
CA THR A 56 -30.27 15.98 12.75
C THR A 56 -31.67 16.49 12.56
N ASN A 57 -32.02 17.57 13.25
CA ASN A 57 -33.19 18.38 12.92
C ASN A 57 -33.31 18.47 11.40
N SER A 58 -34.28 17.77 10.86
CA SER A 58 -34.54 17.55 9.45
C SER A 58 -34.29 18.77 8.56
N SER A 59 -33.11 18.96 8.07
CA SER A 59 -32.93 19.65 6.81
C SER A 59 -33.02 18.61 5.68
N THR A 60 -34.17 18.01 5.51
CA THR A 60 -34.54 17.49 4.20
C THR A 60 -34.23 18.60 3.20
N LEU A 61 -33.63 18.24 2.05
CA LEU A 61 -33.53 19.16 0.92
C LEU A 61 -34.85 19.92 0.86
N ASP A 62 -34.82 21.28 0.86
CA ASP A 62 -36.04 22.01 0.69
C ASP A 62 -36.72 21.59 -0.65
N ALA A 63 -38.01 21.60 -0.71
CA ALA A 63 -38.73 21.13 -1.90
C ALA A 63 -38.25 21.83 -3.19
N ALA A 64 -37.82 23.09 -3.10
CA ALA A 64 -37.31 23.83 -4.25
C ALA A 64 -35.93 23.36 -4.71
N ALA A 65 -35.06 22.91 -3.78
CA ALA A 65 -33.79 22.31 -4.13
C ALA A 65 -33.96 20.92 -4.74
N ALA A 66 -34.80 20.08 -4.14
CA ALA A 66 -35.17 18.77 -4.69
C ALA A 66 -35.75 18.88 -6.09
N ASP A 67 -36.72 19.81 -6.31
CA ASP A 67 -37.34 20.08 -7.59
C ASP A 67 -36.32 20.51 -8.65
N ARG A 68 -35.31 21.34 -8.29
CA ARG A 68 -34.24 21.75 -9.23
C ARG A 68 -33.38 20.58 -9.66
N ILE A 69 -32.94 19.75 -8.71
CA ILE A 69 -32.14 18.54 -9.00
C ILE A 69 -32.97 17.61 -9.92
N GLY A 70 -34.22 17.34 -9.55
CA GLY A 70 -35.13 16.51 -10.34
C GLY A 70 -35.41 17.07 -11.74
N ALA A 71 -35.52 18.38 -11.89
CA ALA A 71 -35.73 19.02 -13.19
C ALA A 71 -34.51 18.86 -14.11
N VAL A 72 -33.27 19.03 -13.57
CA VAL A 72 -32.04 18.79 -14.34
C VAL A 72 -31.95 17.34 -14.76
N TYR A 73 -32.14 16.41 -13.83
CA TYR A 73 -32.11 14.97 -14.07
C TYR A 73 -33.10 14.56 -15.16
N GLN A 74 -34.39 14.94 -15.04
CA GLN A 74 -35.42 14.63 -16.03
C GLN A 74 -35.16 15.29 -17.40
N THR A 75 -34.57 16.49 -17.41
CA THR A 75 -34.23 17.19 -18.67
C THR A 75 -33.12 16.44 -19.41
N LEU A 76 -32.09 15.97 -18.72
CA LEU A 76 -31.00 15.18 -19.31
C LEU A 76 -31.51 13.86 -19.87
N LEU A 77 -32.26 13.08 -19.08
CA LEU A 77 -32.84 11.81 -19.52
C LEU A 77 -33.72 11.93 -20.77
N ASN A 78 -34.51 13.00 -20.84
CA ASN A 78 -35.54 13.09 -21.91
C ASN A 78 -35.04 13.84 -23.16
N ASN A 79 -34.00 14.67 -23.08
CA ASN A 79 -33.67 15.58 -24.17
C ASN A 79 -32.21 15.48 -24.66
N TYR A 80 -31.30 14.76 -23.96
CA TYR A 80 -29.94 14.60 -24.46
C TYR A 80 -29.92 13.70 -25.69
N VAL A 81 -29.27 14.17 -26.78
CA VAL A 81 -29.39 13.60 -28.11
C VAL A 81 -28.82 12.18 -28.26
N GLU A 82 -27.80 11.86 -27.51
CA GLU A 82 -27.12 10.54 -27.55
C GLU A 82 -27.69 9.55 -26.50
N GLY A 83 -28.61 10.05 -25.64
CA GLY A 83 -29.06 9.29 -24.47
C GLY A 83 -28.05 9.34 -23.34
N VAL A 84 -28.46 8.99 -22.14
CA VAL A 84 -27.61 8.89 -20.94
C VAL A 84 -28.06 7.68 -20.13
N ASP A 85 -27.11 7.08 -19.40
CA ASP A 85 -27.40 6.08 -18.39
C ASP A 85 -27.94 6.75 -17.13
N GLU A 86 -28.99 6.18 -16.55
CA GLU A 86 -29.64 6.73 -15.36
C GLU A 86 -28.74 6.63 -14.13
N GLU A 87 -28.04 5.51 -13.96
CA GLU A 87 -27.14 5.26 -12.85
C GLU A 87 -25.92 6.21 -12.91
N GLU A 88 -25.32 6.38 -14.09
CA GLU A 88 -24.21 7.32 -14.30
C GLU A 88 -24.60 8.76 -13.93
N LEU A 89 -25.82 9.19 -14.21
CA LEU A 89 -26.32 10.52 -13.81
C LEU A 89 -26.43 10.67 -12.30
N ILE A 90 -26.90 9.64 -11.60
CA ILE A 90 -27.01 9.65 -10.13
C ILE A 90 -25.61 9.65 -9.50
N GLU A 91 -24.70 8.79 -9.93
CA GLU A 91 -23.33 8.74 -9.44
C GLU A 91 -22.59 10.07 -9.66
N GLY A 92 -22.75 10.65 -10.87
CA GLY A 92 -22.20 11.97 -11.17
C GLY A 92 -22.77 13.08 -10.30
N ALA A 93 -24.07 13.03 -9.96
CA ALA A 93 -24.67 13.99 -9.05
C ALA A 93 -24.16 13.85 -7.61
N LEU A 94 -24.00 12.62 -7.12
CA LEU A 94 -23.44 12.33 -5.78
C LEU A 94 -21.98 12.77 -5.68
N SER A 95 -21.15 12.42 -6.69
CA SER A 95 -19.76 12.88 -6.79
C SER A 95 -19.65 14.40 -6.79
N GLY A 96 -20.44 15.08 -7.62
CA GLY A 96 -20.46 16.55 -7.69
C GLY A 96 -20.89 17.24 -6.41
N MET A 97 -21.76 16.62 -5.59
CA MET A 97 -22.11 17.16 -4.26
C MET A 97 -20.92 17.07 -3.30
N VAL A 98 -20.16 15.98 -3.32
CA VAL A 98 -18.98 15.82 -2.47
C VAL A 98 -17.86 16.74 -2.93
N GLU A 99 -17.61 16.84 -4.23
CA GLU A 99 -16.61 17.75 -4.81
C GLU A 99 -16.90 19.22 -4.45
N ALA A 100 -18.17 19.61 -4.33
CA ALA A 100 -18.55 20.96 -3.94
C ALA A 100 -18.16 21.34 -2.50
N VAL A 101 -17.77 20.38 -1.66
CA VAL A 101 -17.19 20.62 -0.33
C VAL A 101 -15.80 21.26 -0.44
N GLY A 102 -15.06 20.97 -1.54
CA GLY A 102 -13.73 21.48 -1.81
C GLY A 102 -12.61 20.82 -0.99
N ASP A 103 -12.89 19.66 -0.39
CA ASP A 103 -11.90 18.85 0.31
C ASP A 103 -11.42 17.71 -0.58
N PRO A 104 -10.12 17.64 -0.93
CA PRO A 104 -9.60 16.62 -1.84
C PRO A 104 -9.59 15.21 -1.25
N TYR A 105 -9.82 15.06 0.04
CA TYR A 105 -9.82 13.77 0.74
C TYR A 105 -11.22 13.18 0.93
N SER A 106 -12.26 14.00 0.72
CA SER A 106 -13.66 13.55 0.74
C SER A 106 -14.08 13.09 -0.66
N GLN A 107 -14.70 11.91 -0.75
CA GLN A 107 -15.03 11.28 -2.02
C GLN A 107 -16.29 10.44 -1.90
N TYR A 108 -17.17 10.51 -2.91
CA TYR A 108 -18.16 9.48 -3.15
C TYR A 108 -17.46 8.26 -3.78
N LEU A 109 -17.68 7.10 -3.20
CA LEU A 109 -17.10 5.83 -3.66
C LEU A 109 -18.25 5.01 -4.29
N ASN A 110 -18.16 4.77 -5.59
CA ASN A 110 -18.97 3.78 -6.27
C ASN A 110 -18.43 2.37 -5.96
N THR A 111 -19.04 1.33 -6.50
CA THR A 111 -18.65 -0.07 -6.25
C THR A 111 -17.15 -0.29 -6.49
N GLU A 112 -16.62 0.13 -7.62
CA GLU A 112 -15.21 -0.07 -7.98
C GLU A 112 -14.26 0.67 -7.00
N ALA A 113 -14.58 1.90 -6.66
CA ALA A 113 -13.76 2.69 -5.73
C ALA A 113 -13.85 2.16 -4.29
N SER A 114 -15.00 1.60 -3.88
CA SER A 114 -15.18 0.94 -2.59
C SER A 114 -14.37 -0.36 -2.53
N ASP A 115 -14.44 -1.21 -3.55
CA ASP A 115 -13.66 -2.45 -3.64
C ASP A 115 -12.16 -2.16 -3.59
N ASN A 116 -11.67 -1.14 -4.31
CA ASN A 116 -10.26 -0.72 -4.28
C ASN A 116 -9.83 -0.21 -2.89
N LEU A 117 -10.73 0.48 -2.17
CA LEU A 117 -10.47 0.89 -0.79
C LEU A 117 -10.36 -0.33 0.13
N ASP A 118 -11.26 -1.30 -0.01
CA ASP A 118 -11.26 -2.54 0.78
C ASP A 118 -10.02 -3.39 0.52
N GLU A 119 -9.56 -3.50 -0.74
CA GLU A 119 -8.28 -4.14 -1.08
C GLU A 119 -7.10 -3.45 -0.38
N THR A 120 -7.08 -2.13 -0.39
CA THR A 120 -6.03 -1.34 0.29
C THR A 120 -6.06 -1.54 1.81
N ILE A 121 -7.24 -1.53 2.42
CA ILE A 121 -7.45 -1.73 3.86
C ILE A 121 -7.04 -3.15 4.28
N SER A 122 -7.46 -4.16 3.52
CA SER A 122 -7.18 -5.57 3.82
C SER A 122 -5.75 -5.99 3.46
N ALA A 123 -5.03 -5.20 2.68
CA ALA A 123 -3.79 -5.58 2.00
C ALA A 123 -3.93 -6.91 1.27
N SER A 124 -5.00 -7.07 0.51
CA SER A 124 -5.26 -8.28 -0.26
C SER A 124 -6.23 -8.02 -1.39
N PHE A 125 -6.13 -8.80 -2.44
CA PHE A 125 -7.10 -8.78 -3.55
C PHE A 125 -7.56 -10.19 -3.89
N GLU A 126 -8.70 -10.30 -4.56
CA GLU A 126 -9.22 -11.59 -5.00
C GLU A 126 -8.82 -11.89 -6.45
N GLY A 127 -8.22 -13.05 -6.68
CA GLY A 127 -7.73 -13.41 -8.00
C GLY A 127 -6.87 -14.66 -8.04
N ILE A 128 -6.02 -14.75 -9.06
CA ILE A 128 -5.11 -15.89 -9.26
C ILE A 128 -3.73 -15.69 -8.63
N GLY A 129 -3.31 -14.45 -8.38
CA GLY A 129 -1.99 -14.14 -7.82
C GLY A 129 -0.86 -14.32 -8.83
N ALA A 130 -0.90 -13.58 -9.92
CA ALA A 130 0.18 -13.45 -10.88
C ALA A 130 0.36 -11.97 -11.27
N GLU A 131 1.60 -11.55 -11.35
CA GLU A 131 1.96 -10.28 -11.96
C GLU A 131 1.93 -10.42 -13.48
N ILE A 132 1.28 -9.51 -14.18
CA ILE A 132 1.16 -9.51 -15.63
C ILE A 132 1.53 -8.17 -16.23
N MET A 133 1.98 -8.20 -17.47
CA MET A 133 2.26 -7.00 -18.26
C MET A 133 1.67 -7.13 -19.66
N SER A 134 1.42 -5.99 -20.30
CA SER A 134 1.09 -5.96 -21.73
C SER A 134 2.38 -5.72 -22.53
N LEU A 135 2.77 -6.68 -23.33
CA LEU A 135 3.97 -6.63 -24.18
C LEU A 135 3.61 -7.04 -25.61
N ASN A 136 3.89 -6.18 -26.59
CA ASN A 136 3.58 -6.45 -28.02
C ASN A 136 2.11 -6.86 -28.25
N GLN A 137 1.15 -6.20 -27.59
CA GLN A 137 -0.29 -6.51 -27.64
C GLN A 137 -0.66 -7.91 -27.11
N GLN A 138 0.18 -8.49 -26.27
CA GLN A 138 -0.04 -9.75 -25.59
C GLN A 138 0.04 -9.54 -24.09
N ILE A 139 -0.73 -10.30 -23.33
CA ILE A 139 -0.65 -10.32 -21.88
C ILE A 139 0.34 -11.42 -21.48
N VAL A 140 1.41 -11.03 -20.81
CA VAL A 140 2.51 -11.91 -20.41
C VAL A 140 2.58 -11.98 -18.89
N ILE A 141 2.80 -13.17 -18.35
CA ILE A 141 3.07 -13.36 -16.92
C ILE A 141 4.52 -12.95 -16.65
N VAL A 142 4.68 -11.92 -15.81
CA VAL A 142 5.99 -11.52 -15.27
C VAL A 142 6.45 -12.54 -14.24
N SER A 143 5.60 -12.79 -13.23
CA SER A 143 5.84 -13.81 -12.20
C SER A 143 4.54 -14.26 -11.53
N PRO A 144 4.39 -15.55 -11.18
CA PRO A 144 3.37 -15.97 -10.23
C PRO A 144 3.81 -15.59 -8.80
N ILE A 145 2.88 -15.10 -7.99
CA ILE A 145 3.12 -14.78 -6.58
C ILE A 145 3.30 -16.09 -5.79
N LYS A 146 4.30 -16.13 -4.93
CA LYS A 146 4.61 -17.31 -4.12
C LYS A 146 3.41 -17.75 -3.27
N GLY A 147 3.07 -19.03 -3.30
CA GLY A 147 1.94 -19.61 -2.56
C GLY A 147 0.57 -19.36 -3.21
N SER A 148 0.50 -18.60 -4.30
CA SER A 148 -0.74 -18.24 -4.99
C SER A 148 -1.39 -19.41 -5.75
N PRO A 149 -2.66 -19.28 -6.16
CA PRO A 149 -3.29 -20.19 -7.11
C PRO A 149 -2.55 -20.31 -8.44
N ALA A 150 -2.00 -19.22 -8.96
CA ALA A 150 -1.22 -19.18 -10.21
C ALA A 150 0.04 -20.05 -10.12
N GLU A 151 0.81 -19.91 -9.03
CA GLU A 151 1.99 -20.77 -8.80
C GLU A 151 1.60 -22.23 -8.66
N LYS A 152 0.56 -22.54 -7.85
CA LYS A 152 0.06 -23.92 -7.65
C LYS A 152 -0.46 -24.55 -8.94
N ALA A 153 -1.01 -23.74 -9.85
CA ALA A 153 -1.46 -24.18 -11.18
C ALA A 153 -0.30 -24.38 -12.16
N GLY A 154 0.93 -24.00 -11.79
CA GLY A 154 2.14 -24.19 -12.60
C GLY A 154 2.31 -23.13 -13.70
N LEU A 155 1.76 -21.94 -13.51
CA LEU A 155 2.08 -20.80 -14.37
C LEU A 155 3.54 -20.39 -14.14
N LEU A 156 4.20 -19.92 -15.20
CA LEU A 156 5.62 -19.56 -15.18
C LEU A 156 5.84 -18.17 -15.78
N PRO A 157 6.95 -17.51 -15.44
CA PRO A 157 7.38 -16.29 -16.12
C PRO A 157 7.46 -16.51 -17.64
N ASN A 158 7.07 -15.49 -18.40
CA ASN A 158 6.97 -15.48 -19.88
C ASN A 158 5.86 -16.36 -20.48
N ASP A 159 4.96 -16.92 -19.69
CA ASP A 159 3.71 -17.48 -20.21
C ASP A 159 2.85 -16.36 -20.81
N ILE A 160 2.31 -16.57 -22.01
CA ILE A 160 1.40 -15.63 -22.66
C ILE A 160 -0.04 -16.08 -22.37
N ILE A 161 -0.88 -15.20 -21.89
CA ILE A 161 -2.31 -15.47 -21.66
C ILE A 161 -3.10 -15.03 -22.90
N LEU A 162 -3.60 -16.00 -23.65
CA LEU A 162 -4.40 -15.73 -24.85
C LEU A 162 -5.84 -15.33 -24.53
N SER A 163 -6.43 -16.02 -23.55
CA SER A 163 -7.83 -15.80 -23.17
C SER A 163 -8.09 -16.13 -21.70
N ALA A 164 -9.13 -15.50 -21.13
CA ALA A 164 -9.71 -15.83 -19.84
C ALA A 164 -11.21 -16.16 -20.07
N ASP A 165 -11.66 -17.34 -19.63
CA ASP A 165 -13.01 -17.87 -19.83
C ASP A 165 -13.51 -17.80 -21.30
N GLY A 166 -12.56 -17.93 -22.25
CA GLY A 166 -12.83 -17.87 -23.68
C GLY A 166 -12.90 -16.45 -24.27
N GLN A 167 -12.73 -15.40 -23.46
CA GLN A 167 -12.58 -14.03 -23.95
C GLN A 167 -11.12 -13.76 -24.28
N THR A 168 -10.83 -13.26 -25.46
CA THR A 168 -9.45 -12.96 -25.88
C THR A 168 -8.88 -11.79 -25.10
N LEU A 169 -7.60 -11.91 -24.69
CA LEU A 169 -6.86 -10.82 -24.04
C LEU A 169 -5.91 -10.10 -25.02
N GLN A 170 -5.87 -10.54 -26.28
CA GLN A 170 -4.99 -9.94 -27.28
C GLN A 170 -5.41 -8.50 -27.59
N GLY A 171 -4.47 -7.57 -27.52
CA GLY A 171 -4.70 -6.15 -27.78
C GLY A 171 -5.24 -5.37 -26.58
N LEU A 172 -5.52 -6.03 -25.46
CA LEU A 172 -5.93 -5.37 -24.22
C LEU A 172 -4.73 -4.76 -23.49
N THR A 173 -5.02 -3.72 -22.70
CA THR A 173 -4.10 -3.24 -21.68
C THR A 173 -4.01 -4.24 -20.51
N ALA A 174 -2.99 -4.11 -19.67
CA ALA A 174 -2.88 -4.95 -18.48
C ALA A 174 -4.09 -4.79 -17.54
N SER A 175 -4.61 -3.58 -17.35
CA SER A 175 -5.78 -3.31 -16.52
C SER A 175 -7.05 -3.99 -17.05
N GLU A 176 -7.32 -3.92 -18.35
CA GLU A 176 -8.46 -4.59 -18.97
C GLU A 176 -8.35 -6.12 -18.84
N ALA A 177 -7.14 -6.68 -18.98
CA ALA A 177 -6.90 -8.10 -18.79
C ALA A 177 -7.10 -8.51 -17.31
N VAL A 178 -6.63 -7.69 -16.35
CA VAL A 178 -6.84 -7.91 -14.91
C VAL A 178 -8.32 -7.99 -14.60
N ALA A 179 -9.15 -7.10 -15.14
CA ALA A 179 -10.60 -7.10 -14.91
C ALA A 179 -11.29 -8.41 -15.37
N LEU A 180 -10.74 -9.10 -16.40
CA LEU A 180 -11.25 -10.38 -16.89
C LEU A 180 -10.68 -11.59 -16.12
N ILE A 181 -9.49 -11.45 -15.53
CA ILE A 181 -8.81 -12.54 -14.80
C ILE A 181 -9.22 -12.56 -13.32
N ARG A 182 -9.40 -11.40 -12.68
CA ARG A 182 -9.86 -11.26 -11.28
C ARG A 182 -11.30 -11.77 -11.13
N GLY A 183 -11.74 -11.91 -9.90
CA GLY A 183 -13.12 -12.28 -9.54
C GLY A 183 -13.16 -12.96 -8.18
N GLU A 184 -14.37 -13.20 -7.69
CA GLU A 184 -14.67 -13.68 -6.34
C GLU A 184 -13.87 -14.92 -5.94
N LYS A 185 -13.39 -14.91 -4.70
CA LYS A 185 -12.74 -16.07 -4.06
C LYS A 185 -13.58 -17.34 -4.22
N GLY A 186 -12.93 -18.42 -4.63
CA GLY A 186 -13.55 -19.70 -4.86
C GLY A 186 -14.20 -19.88 -6.22
N SER A 187 -14.30 -18.83 -7.03
CA SER A 187 -14.73 -18.95 -8.43
C SER A 187 -13.60 -19.51 -9.29
N GLU A 188 -13.94 -20.16 -10.39
CA GLU A 188 -12.98 -20.72 -11.35
C GLU A 188 -12.76 -19.73 -12.50
N VAL A 189 -11.51 -19.61 -12.98
CA VAL A 189 -11.16 -19.03 -14.26
C VAL A 189 -10.41 -20.03 -15.12
N VAL A 190 -10.74 -20.09 -16.41
CA VAL A 190 -10.05 -20.95 -17.38
C VAL A 190 -9.17 -20.08 -18.25
N LEU A 191 -7.85 -20.16 -18.05
CA LEU A 191 -6.88 -19.44 -18.86
C LEU A 191 -6.37 -20.33 -20.02
N GLU A 192 -6.27 -19.77 -21.19
CA GLU A 192 -5.58 -20.38 -22.33
C GLU A 192 -4.17 -19.77 -22.43
N ILE A 193 -3.16 -20.60 -22.26
CA ILE A 193 -1.76 -20.21 -22.09
C ILE A 193 -0.94 -20.68 -23.29
N VAL A 194 0.00 -19.85 -23.75
CA VAL A 194 1.08 -20.23 -24.66
C VAL A 194 2.39 -20.22 -23.89
N ARG A 195 3.09 -21.35 -23.93
CA ARG A 195 4.43 -21.52 -23.38
C ARG A 195 5.34 -22.12 -24.45
N GLY A 196 6.25 -21.33 -25.00
CA GLY A 196 7.01 -21.71 -26.17
C GLY A 196 6.11 -22.04 -27.38
N GLU A 197 6.15 -23.26 -27.88
CA GLU A 197 5.30 -23.72 -29.00
C GLU A 197 4.00 -24.41 -28.57
N GLN A 198 3.75 -24.51 -27.27
CA GLN A 198 2.61 -25.25 -26.72
C GLN A 198 1.48 -24.31 -26.31
N THR A 199 0.26 -24.65 -26.69
CA THR A 199 -0.95 -23.99 -26.21
C THR A 199 -1.74 -24.99 -25.36
N PHE A 200 -2.14 -24.59 -24.14
CA PHE A 200 -2.89 -25.44 -23.21
C PHE A 200 -3.80 -24.59 -22.33
N LYS A 201 -4.78 -25.26 -21.72
CA LYS A 201 -5.71 -24.60 -20.78
C LYS A 201 -5.36 -24.94 -19.34
N VAL A 202 -5.49 -23.96 -18.48
CA VAL A 202 -5.28 -24.08 -17.05
C VAL A 202 -6.53 -23.58 -16.34
N ASN A 203 -7.10 -24.43 -15.48
CA ASN A 203 -8.22 -24.06 -14.61
C ASN A 203 -7.63 -23.61 -13.27
N ILE A 204 -7.99 -22.42 -12.83
CA ILE A 204 -7.48 -21.83 -11.59
C ILE A 204 -8.67 -21.42 -10.73
N ILE A 205 -8.68 -21.87 -9.48
CA ILE A 205 -9.65 -21.37 -8.48
C ILE A 205 -9.07 -20.12 -7.86
N ARG A 206 -9.78 -19.01 -7.97
CA ARG A 206 -9.39 -17.73 -7.38
C ARG A 206 -9.36 -17.82 -5.85
N ASP A 207 -8.44 -17.11 -5.25
CA ASP A 207 -8.30 -17.02 -3.79
C ASP A 207 -7.96 -15.58 -3.38
N THR A 208 -7.97 -15.31 -2.08
CA THR A 208 -7.45 -14.05 -1.53
C THR A 208 -5.93 -14.09 -1.62
N ILE A 209 -5.35 -13.09 -2.27
CA ILE A 209 -3.91 -12.93 -2.48
C ILE A 209 -3.42 -11.81 -1.55
N PRO A 210 -2.57 -12.10 -0.56
CA PRO A 210 -2.03 -11.07 0.32
C PRO A 210 -1.06 -10.16 -0.43
N ILE A 211 -1.07 -8.88 -0.06
CA ILE A 211 -0.09 -7.87 -0.47
C ILE A 211 0.83 -7.64 0.72
N GLU A 212 2.13 -7.82 0.53
CA GLU A 212 3.10 -7.56 1.58
C GLU A 212 3.22 -6.05 1.84
N THR A 213 2.83 -5.62 3.05
CA THR A 213 2.97 -4.22 3.49
C THR A 213 4.21 -3.98 4.31
N VAL A 214 4.89 -5.04 4.74
CA VAL A 214 6.12 -5.01 5.53
C VAL A 214 7.13 -5.96 4.92
N THR A 215 8.28 -5.44 4.53
CA THR A 215 9.45 -6.24 4.20
C THR A 215 10.58 -5.91 5.17
N PHE A 216 11.52 -6.84 5.35
CA PHE A 216 12.64 -6.63 6.27
C PHE A 216 13.87 -7.39 5.83
N GLU A 217 15.01 -6.85 6.17
CA GLU A 217 16.33 -7.44 5.88
C GLU A 217 17.37 -7.02 6.91
N LEU A 218 18.51 -7.67 6.86
CA LEU A 218 19.71 -7.24 7.59
C LEU A 218 20.50 -6.28 6.72
N ASP A 219 21.11 -5.26 7.32
CA ASP A 219 22.13 -4.49 6.64
C ASP A 219 23.33 -5.41 6.29
N GLU A 220 23.81 -5.31 5.04
CA GLU A 220 24.89 -6.19 4.56
C GLU A 220 26.25 -5.89 5.20
N GLU A 221 26.52 -4.62 5.52
CA GLU A 221 27.78 -4.18 6.14
C GLU A 221 27.71 -4.19 7.68
N HIS A 222 26.51 -3.95 8.22
CA HIS A 222 26.22 -3.84 9.66
C HIS A 222 25.10 -4.80 10.08
N PRO A 223 25.31 -6.12 10.10
CA PRO A 223 24.27 -7.11 10.37
C PRO A 223 23.62 -7.01 11.75
N GLU A 224 24.11 -6.15 12.63
CA GLU A 224 23.46 -5.74 13.88
C GLU A 224 22.33 -4.73 13.68
N ILE A 225 22.17 -4.16 12.47
CA ILE A 225 21.09 -3.26 12.07
C ILE A 225 20.05 -4.04 11.26
N GLY A 226 18.80 -3.98 11.69
CA GLY A 226 17.67 -4.50 10.93
C GLY A 226 16.92 -3.37 10.22
N ILE A 227 16.61 -3.56 8.96
CA ILE A 227 15.85 -2.64 8.14
C ILE A 227 14.42 -3.16 8.08
N VAL A 228 13.43 -2.32 8.36
CA VAL A 228 12.00 -2.64 8.27
C VAL A 228 11.34 -1.62 7.37
N HIS A 229 11.03 -2.03 6.16
CA HIS A 229 10.32 -1.19 5.20
C HIS A 229 8.81 -1.40 5.33
N VAL A 230 8.05 -0.31 5.48
CA VAL A 230 6.58 -0.32 5.59
C VAL A 230 6.00 0.50 4.45
N SER A 231 5.33 -0.17 3.50
CA SER A 231 4.78 0.48 2.30
C SER A 231 3.37 1.07 2.50
N SER A 232 2.61 0.57 3.48
CA SER A 232 1.28 1.09 3.84
C SER A 232 0.83 0.59 5.22
N PHE A 233 -0.19 1.25 5.77
CA PHE A 233 -0.81 0.87 7.04
C PHE A 233 -2.15 0.16 6.79
N SER A 234 -2.09 -1.14 6.57
CA SER A 234 -3.24 -2.01 6.31
C SER A 234 -3.50 -2.96 7.48
N THR A 235 -4.57 -3.70 7.45
CA THR A 235 -5.00 -4.57 8.57
C THR A 235 -3.88 -5.48 9.12
N PRO A 236 -3.03 -6.15 8.31
CA PRO A 236 -1.99 -7.03 8.83
C PRO A 236 -0.72 -6.32 9.31
N THR A 237 -0.50 -5.04 8.97
CA THR A 237 0.80 -4.35 9.09
C THR A 237 1.39 -4.39 10.51
N TYR A 238 0.57 -4.23 11.57
CA TYR A 238 1.05 -4.36 12.95
C TYR A 238 1.63 -5.75 13.24
N ASP A 239 0.89 -6.80 12.88
CA ASP A 239 1.29 -8.19 13.15
C ASP A 239 2.51 -8.57 12.29
N ASP A 240 2.60 -8.05 11.07
CA ASP A 240 3.74 -8.25 10.18
C ASP A 240 5.00 -7.58 10.74
N ILE A 241 4.91 -6.36 11.30
CA ILE A 241 6.03 -5.71 12.00
C ILE A 241 6.45 -6.53 13.22
N VAL A 242 5.50 -7.04 14.04
CA VAL A 242 5.83 -7.91 15.17
C VAL A 242 6.61 -9.14 14.73
N SER A 243 6.21 -9.77 13.62
CA SER A 243 6.90 -10.91 13.04
C SER A 243 8.30 -10.53 12.56
N ALA A 244 8.44 -9.45 11.79
CA ALA A 244 9.70 -8.95 11.26
C ALA A 244 10.72 -8.65 12.39
N ILE A 245 10.31 -7.90 13.39
CA ILE A 245 11.17 -7.57 14.55
C ILE A 245 11.55 -8.81 15.34
N THR A 246 10.62 -9.75 15.51
CA THR A 246 10.91 -11.02 16.21
C THR A 246 11.97 -11.82 15.45
N ASP A 247 11.86 -11.94 14.15
CA ASP A 247 12.81 -12.66 13.31
C ASP A 247 14.17 -11.97 13.28
N LEU A 248 14.24 -10.66 13.14
CA LEU A 248 15.47 -9.87 13.16
C LEU A 248 16.18 -10.00 14.53
N ARG A 249 15.46 -9.96 15.65
CA ARG A 249 16.02 -10.21 16.99
C ARG A 249 16.63 -11.60 17.11
N THR A 250 16.03 -12.64 16.50
CA THR A 250 16.62 -13.99 16.51
C THR A 250 17.91 -14.09 15.70
N GLN A 251 18.11 -13.18 14.73
CA GLN A 251 19.32 -13.07 13.92
C GLN A 251 20.40 -12.20 14.58
N GLY A 252 20.12 -11.60 15.74
CA GLY A 252 21.10 -10.85 16.53
C GLY A 252 21.08 -9.34 16.30
N VAL A 253 20.04 -8.81 15.67
CA VAL A 253 19.82 -7.37 15.47
C VAL A 253 19.69 -6.66 16.82
N THR A 254 20.34 -5.51 16.95
CA THR A 254 20.36 -4.69 18.16
C THR A 254 19.94 -3.24 17.93
N SER A 255 19.67 -2.85 16.69
CA SER A 255 19.15 -1.54 16.31
C SER A 255 18.33 -1.63 15.02
N PHE A 256 17.45 -0.66 14.79
CA PHE A 256 16.51 -0.70 13.66
C PHE A 256 16.51 0.59 12.87
N VAL A 257 16.38 0.46 11.55
CA VAL A 257 15.95 1.51 10.63
C VAL A 257 14.53 1.16 10.16
N PHE A 258 13.55 2.00 10.49
CA PHE A 258 12.23 1.92 9.89
C PHE A 258 12.17 2.83 8.67
N ASP A 259 11.75 2.30 7.53
CA ASP A 259 11.63 3.05 6.30
C ASP A 259 10.16 3.25 5.93
N PHE A 260 9.69 4.49 6.06
CA PHE A 260 8.34 4.93 5.70
C PHE A 260 8.35 5.87 4.49
N ARG A 261 9.45 5.95 3.78
CA ARG A 261 9.52 6.74 2.54
C ARG A 261 8.51 6.21 1.54
N GLN A 262 7.86 7.12 0.80
CA GLN A 262 6.81 6.83 -0.18
C GLN A 262 5.59 6.07 0.40
N ASN A 263 5.42 6.05 1.72
CA ASN A 263 4.26 5.42 2.38
C ASN A 263 3.12 6.43 2.55
N PRO A 264 2.02 6.33 1.78
CA PRO A 264 0.91 7.30 1.82
C PRO A 264 0.06 7.22 3.09
N GLY A 265 0.39 6.30 4.00
CA GLY A 265 -0.36 6.05 5.22
C GLY A 265 -1.31 4.86 5.10
N GLY A 266 -2.50 4.99 5.67
CA GLY A 266 -3.53 3.95 5.71
C GLY A 266 -4.37 4.04 6.98
N LEU A 267 -4.58 2.92 7.65
CA LEU A 267 -5.46 2.79 8.80
C LEU A 267 -4.92 3.49 10.06
N LEU A 268 -5.75 4.32 10.65
CA LEU A 268 -5.45 5.07 11.88
C LEU A 268 -5.15 4.15 13.07
N ASP A 269 -5.92 3.06 13.24
CA ASP A 269 -5.71 2.10 14.32
C ASP A 269 -4.35 1.39 14.22
N GLN A 270 -3.86 1.14 13.01
CA GLN A 270 -2.53 0.59 12.79
C GLN A 270 -1.44 1.59 13.19
N ALA A 271 -1.58 2.87 12.81
CA ALA A 271 -0.64 3.91 13.22
C ALA A 271 -0.59 4.04 14.75
N ILE A 272 -1.74 3.97 15.43
CA ILE A 272 -1.81 4.02 16.90
C ILE A 272 -1.10 2.81 17.53
N LYS A 273 -1.38 1.59 17.06
CA LYS A 273 -0.76 0.36 17.56
C LYS A 273 0.75 0.33 17.31
N ILE A 274 1.18 0.77 16.14
CA ILE A 274 2.60 0.82 15.79
C ILE A 274 3.32 1.88 16.60
N SER A 275 2.75 3.09 16.76
CA SER A 275 3.31 4.11 17.66
C SER A 275 3.44 3.59 19.09
N ASN A 276 2.43 2.84 19.57
CA ASN A 276 2.45 2.26 20.92
C ASN A 276 3.61 1.28 21.15
N MET A 277 4.19 0.68 20.10
CA MET A 277 5.38 -0.20 20.24
C MET A 277 6.59 0.54 20.78
N PHE A 278 6.71 1.83 20.52
CA PHE A 278 7.86 2.68 20.86
C PHE A 278 7.66 3.55 22.10
N LEU A 279 6.43 3.71 22.57
CA LEU A 279 6.05 4.64 23.62
C LEU A 279 5.77 3.94 24.95
N ASN A 280 5.95 4.66 26.07
CA ASN A 280 5.53 4.18 27.37
C ASN A 280 4.03 4.44 27.60
N ASP A 281 3.41 3.67 28.48
CA ASP A 281 2.01 3.89 28.85
C ASP A 281 1.79 5.33 29.34
N GLY A 282 0.81 6.00 28.71
CA GLY A 282 0.44 7.37 29.01
C GLY A 282 1.12 8.43 28.14
N ASP A 283 2.16 8.09 27.38
CA ASP A 283 2.75 9.01 26.38
C ASP A 283 1.71 9.33 25.30
N VAL A 284 1.69 10.57 24.82
CA VAL A 284 0.71 10.99 23.82
C VAL A 284 1.15 10.48 22.44
N ILE A 285 0.27 9.74 21.75
CA ILE A 285 0.49 9.31 20.36
C ILE A 285 0.10 10.46 19.42
N MET A 286 -1.11 10.97 19.57
CA MET A 286 -1.67 12.05 18.75
C MET A 286 -2.85 12.70 19.44
N GLN A 287 -3.40 13.76 18.84
CA GLN A 287 -4.68 14.31 19.26
C GLN A 287 -5.64 14.37 18.07
N THR A 288 -6.93 14.20 18.32
CA THR A 288 -7.99 14.40 17.31
C THR A 288 -8.82 15.61 17.70
N GLN A 289 -9.28 16.37 16.72
CA GLN A 289 -10.16 17.51 16.91
C GLN A 289 -11.29 17.48 15.88
N GLU A 290 -12.49 17.17 16.34
CA GLU A 290 -13.72 17.28 15.56
C GLU A 290 -14.15 18.74 15.41
N LYS A 291 -15.13 18.99 14.54
CA LYS A 291 -15.70 20.31 14.34
C LYS A 291 -16.27 20.85 15.66
N ASP A 292 -15.87 22.06 16.02
CA ASP A 292 -16.34 22.79 17.22
C ASP A 292 -16.05 22.08 18.57
N ALA A 293 -15.12 21.09 18.59
CA ALA A 293 -14.71 20.36 19.79
C ALA A 293 -13.29 20.74 20.25
N GLU A 294 -13.01 20.51 21.53
CA GLU A 294 -11.64 20.58 22.07
C GLU A 294 -10.84 19.34 21.63
N PRO A 295 -9.51 19.45 21.47
CA PRO A 295 -8.68 18.31 21.11
C PRO A 295 -8.78 17.17 22.12
N ASN A 296 -8.94 15.94 21.64
CA ASN A 296 -8.92 14.71 22.43
C ASN A 296 -7.59 13.99 22.22
N LYS A 297 -6.91 13.66 23.33
CA LYS A 297 -5.61 12.97 23.30
C LYS A 297 -5.79 11.45 23.23
N ILE A 298 -5.09 10.84 22.30
CA ILE A 298 -4.89 9.40 22.23
C ILE A 298 -3.52 9.12 22.83
N VAL A 299 -3.47 8.28 23.86
CA VAL A 299 -2.25 7.97 24.60
C VAL A 299 -1.88 6.50 24.45
N ALA A 300 -0.61 6.19 24.51
CA ALA A 300 -0.10 4.83 24.48
C ALA A 300 -0.65 4.02 25.67
N SER A 301 -1.03 2.79 25.43
CA SER A 301 -1.61 1.88 26.42
C SER A 301 -1.36 0.42 26.04
N GLU A 302 -0.58 -0.30 26.83
CA GLU A 302 -0.33 -1.73 26.60
C GLU A 302 -1.61 -2.56 26.66
N SER A 303 -2.55 -2.17 27.51
CA SER A 303 -3.81 -2.89 27.69
C SER A 303 -4.79 -2.73 26.52
N GLU A 304 -4.66 -1.65 25.73
CA GLU A 304 -5.56 -1.32 24.62
C GLU A 304 -4.94 -1.64 23.27
N PHE A 305 -3.63 -1.34 23.09
CA PHE A 305 -2.97 -1.39 21.79
C PHE A 305 -1.91 -2.49 21.67
N GLY A 306 -1.74 -3.32 22.72
CA GLY A 306 -0.78 -4.41 22.74
C GLY A 306 0.49 -4.09 23.51
N ASN A 307 1.16 -5.15 23.98
CA ASN A 307 2.33 -5.08 24.87
C ASN A 307 3.67 -5.37 24.17
N PHE A 308 3.67 -5.50 22.84
CA PHE A 308 4.92 -5.65 22.09
C PHE A 308 5.65 -4.33 22.06
N LYS A 309 6.92 -4.33 22.50
CA LYS A 309 7.75 -3.10 22.58
C LYS A 309 9.04 -3.24 21.77
N ILE A 310 9.42 -2.13 21.16
CA ILE A 310 10.70 -1.91 20.50
C ILE A 310 11.45 -0.90 21.35
N THR A 311 12.53 -1.36 21.99
CA THR A 311 13.33 -0.55 22.92
C THR A 311 14.76 -0.38 22.43
N GLU A 312 15.11 -1.02 21.34
CA GLU A 312 16.39 -0.90 20.67
C GLU A 312 16.54 0.49 20.04
N PRO A 313 17.77 1.01 19.92
CA PRO A 313 18.02 2.23 19.15
C PRO A 313 17.38 2.15 17.77
N THR A 314 16.63 3.18 17.42
CA THR A 314 15.82 3.19 16.18
C THR A 314 15.95 4.55 15.49
N VAL A 315 15.95 4.54 14.17
CA VAL A 315 15.83 5.72 13.31
C VAL A 315 14.67 5.51 12.37
N LEU A 316 13.88 6.55 12.09
CA LEU A 316 12.80 6.53 11.12
C LEU A 316 13.17 7.35 9.88
N LEU A 317 13.11 6.71 8.70
CA LEU A 317 13.23 7.38 7.41
C LEU A 317 11.86 7.84 6.92
N VAL A 318 11.77 9.09 6.50
CA VAL A 318 10.55 9.69 5.93
C VAL A 318 10.91 10.62 4.76
N ASP A 319 9.93 10.84 3.88
CA ASP A 319 10.05 11.77 2.76
C ASP A 319 8.71 12.47 2.44
N GLU A 320 8.67 13.22 1.34
CA GLU A 320 7.47 13.89 0.84
C GLU A 320 6.33 12.93 0.44
N GLY A 321 6.59 11.63 0.28
CA GLY A 321 5.60 10.58 0.06
C GLY A 321 5.02 10.02 1.37
N SER A 322 5.68 10.27 2.51
CA SER A 322 5.21 9.84 3.83
C SER A 322 4.02 10.69 4.27
N ALA A 323 2.81 10.11 4.34
CA ALA A 323 1.59 10.86 4.60
C ALA A 323 0.68 10.22 5.65
N SER A 324 -0.22 11.02 6.27
CA SER A 324 -1.33 10.53 7.13
C SER A 324 -0.85 9.63 8.28
N ALA A 325 -1.14 8.31 8.26
CA ALA A 325 -0.73 7.33 9.27
C ALA A 325 0.80 7.32 9.48
N SER A 326 1.58 7.45 8.41
CA SER A 326 3.05 7.58 8.49
C SER A 326 3.45 8.81 9.30
N GLU A 327 2.75 9.93 9.10
CA GLU A 327 3.01 11.19 9.81
C GLU A 327 2.56 11.12 11.28
N ILE A 328 1.50 10.34 11.59
CA ILE A 328 1.08 10.09 12.96
C ILE A 328 2.18 9.34 13.72
N VAL A 329 2.72 8.27 13.13
CA VAL A 329 3.84 7.54 13.74
C VAL A 329 5.07 8.44 13.83
N ALA A 330 5.45 9.15 12.77
CA ALA A 330 6.60 10.06 12.77
C ALA A 330 6.50 11.11 13.88
N GLY A 331 5.34 11.79 13.99
CA GLY A 331 5.10 12.79 15.04
C GLY A 331 5.10 12.20 16.45
N ALA A 332 4.55 10.99 16.62
CA ALA A 332 4.59 10.28 17.89
C ALA A 332 6.02 9.92 18.32
N LEU A 333 6.81 9.38 17.39
CA LEU A 333 8.19 8.99 17.65
C LEU A 333 9.08 10.21 17.95
N GLN A 334 8.97 11.25 17.16
CA GLN A 334 9.75 12.48 17.34
C GLN A 334 9.42 13.21 18.63
N GLU A 335 8.13 13.45 18.90
CA GLU A 335 7.72 14.34 20.00
C GLU A 335 7.54 13.61 21.34
N SER A 336 7.33 12.28 21.35
CA SER A 336 7.05 11.53 22.59
C SER A 336 8.11 10.48 22.95
N SER A 337 9.00 10.08 22.03
CA SER A 337 10.06 9.10 22.31
C SER A 337 11.48 9.58 21.92
N GLU A 338 11.60 10.78 21.35
CA GLU A 338 12.90 11.33 20.90
C GLU A 338 13.63 10.42 19.89
N ILE A 339 12.89 9.59 19.12
CA ILE A 339 13.43 8.80 18.02
C ILE A 339 13.66 9.73 16.83
N PRO A 340 14.91 9.82 16.31
CA PRO A 340 15.24 10.76 15.25
C PRO A 340 14.59 10.39 13.91
N LEU A 341 14.12 11.43 13.20
CA LEU A 341 13.64 11.36 11.84
C LEU A 341 14.73 11.82 10.87
N VAL A 342 14.97 11.03 9.84
CA VAL A 342 15.95 11.33 8.77
C VAL A 342 15.24 11.35 7.42
N GLY A 343 15.59 12.27 6.55
CA GLY A 343 15.04 12.37 5.21
C GLY A 343 14.61 13.76 4.83
N THR A 344 13.39 13.93 4.32
CA THR A 344 12.80 15.23 3.96
C THR A 344 11.49 15.46 4.69
N THR A 345 11.00 16.71 4.68
CA THR A 345 9.69 17.06 5.27
C THR A 345 8.58 16.20 4.66
N THR A 346 7.70 15.67 5.50
CA THR A 346 6.60 14.79 5.10
C THR A 346 5.50 15.52 4.33
N PHE A 347 4.52 14.78 3.79
CA PHE A 347 3.48 15.29 2.89
C PHE A 347 2.58 16.39 3.51
N GLY A 348 2.14 16.24 4.75
CA GLY A 348 1.24 17.19 5.40
C GLY A 348 -0.25 16.85 5.27
N LYS A 349 -0.66 15.60 5.45
CA LYS A 349 -2.08 15.21 5.51
C LYS A 349 -2.58 15.18 6.95
N GLY A 350 -2.99 16.33 7.48
CA GLY A 350 -3.47 16.53 8.86
C GLY A 350 -4.97 16.35 9.08
N THR A 351 -5.64 15.45 8.31
CA THR A 351 -7.09 15.23 8.37
C THR A 351 -7.42 13.75 8.57
N VAL A 352 -8.56 13.48 9.23
CA VAL A 352 -9.10 12.14 9.48
C VAL A 352 -10.38 11.97 8.68
N GLN A 353 -10.46 10.88 7.91
CA GLN A 353 -11.66 10.50 7.16
C GLN A 353 -12.38 9.36 7.85
N THR A 354 -13.71 9.36 7.70
CA THR A 354 -14.59 8.23 8.04
C THR A 354 -15.34 7.81 6.79
N VAL A 355 -15.52 6.52 6.63
CA VAL A 355 -16.30 5.93 5.53
C VAL A 355 -17.70 5.64 6.05
N TYR A 356 -18.71 6.15 5.36
CA TYR A 356 -20.13 5.97 5.67
C TYR A 356 -20.77 5.14 4.56
N PRO A 357 -21.30 3.94 4.84
CA PRO A 357 -22.03 3.18 3.82
C PRO A 357 -23.31 3.92 3.45
N LEU A 358 -23.55 4.10 2.15
CA LEU A 358 -24.76 4.73 1.62
C LEU A 358 -25.74 3.68 1.08
N THR A 359 -25.21 2.68 0.37
CA THR A 359 -25.95 1.52 -0.15
C THR A 359 -25.14 0.24 0.10
N GLU A 360 -25.56 -0.90 -0.46
CA GLU A 360 -24.77 -2.15 -0.40
C GLU A 360 -23.47 -2.07 -1.23
N SER A 361 -23.38 -1.11 -2.14
CA SER A 361 -22.28 -1.01 -3.12
C SER A 361 -21.68 0.39 -3.28
N SER A 362 -22.07 1.34 -2.43
CA SER A 362 -21.54 2.71 -2.49
C SER A 362 -21.36 3.31 -1.11
N GLU A 363 -20.34 4.15 -0.97
CA GLU A 363 -19.91 4.74 0.30
C GLU A 363 -19.59 6.22 0.15
N LEU A 364 -19.58 6.92 1.28
CA LEU A 364 -19.08 8.29 1.38
C LEU A 364 -17.86 8.32 2.30
N LYS A 365 -16.68 8.52 1.74
CA LYS A 365 -15.48 8.87 2.50
C LYS A 365 -15.48 10.37 2.76
N LEU A 366 -15.54 10.76 4.02
CA LEU A 366 -15.70 12.17 4.43
C LEU A 366 -14.67 12.55 5.49
N THR A 367 -14.04 13.71 5.34
CA THR A 367 -13.20 14.31 6.38
C THR A 367 -14.07 14.81 7.53
N VAL A 368 -13.86 14.24 8.72
CA VAL A 368 -14.67 14.49 9.91
C VAL A 368 -13.89 15.18 11.04
N ALA A 369 -12.56 15.07 11.03
CA ALA A 369 -11.72 15.65 12.07
C ALA A 369 -10.36 16.10 11.53
N LYS A 370 -9.69 16.95 12.31
CA LYS A 370 -8.25 17.19 12.22
C LYS A 370 -7.53 16.22 13.14
N TRP A 371 -6.29 15.90 12.79
CA TRP A 371 -5.39 15.32 13.77
C TRP A 371 -4.21 16.26 14.02
N LEU A 372 -3.67 16.20 15.23
CA LEU A 372 -2.60 17.04 15.73
C LEU A 372 -1.50 16.13 16.29
N THR A 373 -0.24 16.57 16.22
CA THR A 373 0.88 15.89 16.86
C THR A 373 0.70 15.81 18.38
N PRO A 374 1.51 15.03 19.12
CA PRO A 374 1.49 15.00 20.58
C PRO A 374 1.50 16.39 21.22
N ASN A 375 2.29 17.33 20.68
CA ASN A 375 2.40 18.70 21.15
C ASN A 375 1.25 19.62 20.70
N GLY A 376 0.28 19.10 19.92
CA GLY A 376 -0.89 19.84 19.46
C GLY A 376 -0.66 20.67 18.19
N ASN A 377 0.37 20.34 17.40
CA ASN A 377 0.63 21.02 16.13
C ASN A 377 -0.24 20.43 15.02
N TRP A 378 -0.89 21.27 14.22
CA TRP A 378 -1.59 20.85 13.03
C TRP A 378 -0.66 20.91 11.82
N ILE A 379 -0.36 19.74 11.27
CA ILE A 379 0.65 19.56 10.21
C ILE A 379 0.08 19.69 8.77
N HIS A 380 -1.22 19.92 8.65
CA HIS A 380 -1.91 19.97 7.35
C HIS A 380 -1.26 21.00 6.41
N GLU A 381 -0.94 20.58 5.19
CA GLU A 381 -0.22 21.33 4.16
C GLU A 381 1.21 21.80 4.56
N LYS A 382 1.75 21.28 5.66
CA LYS A 382 3.09 21.65 6.16
C LYS A 382 4.02 20.48 6.29
N GLY A 383 3.50 19.30 6.62
CA GLY A 383 4.27 18.12 6.98
C GLY A 383 4.94 18.21 8.35
N ILE A 384 5.67 17.16 8.68
CA ILE A 384 6.55 17.06 9.84
C ILE A 384 7.97 17.31 9.36
N SER A 385 8.65 18.27 9.96
CA SER A 385 10.07 18.51 9.69
C SER A 385 10.91 17.45 10.37
N VAL A 386 11.92 16.96 9.68
CA VAL A 386 12.84 15.93 10.17
C VAL A 386 13.92 16.52 11.08
N ASP A 387 14.54 15.68 11.91
CA ASP A 387 15.66 16.10 12.77
C ASP A 387 16.96 16.20 11.96
N TYR A 388 17.12 15.33 10.96
CA TYR A 388 18.25 15.34 10.03
C TYR A 388 17.73 15.44 8.59
N GLU A 389 17.80 16.66 8.03
CA GLU A 389 17.37 16.90 6.65
C GLU A 389 18.44 16.41 5.68
N VAL A 390 18.12 15.35 4.96
CA VAL A 390 19.00 14.73 3.95
C VAL A 390 18.19 14.46 2.70
N ALA A 391 18.60 15.08 1.60
CA ALA A 391 17.98 14.79 0.30
C ALA A 391 18.65 13.59 -0.37
N LEU A 392 17.88 12.81 -1.12
CA LEU A 392 18.43 11.84 -2.05
C LEU A 392 19.19 12.58 -3.18
N PRO A 393 20.12 11.90 -3.88
CA PRO A 393 20.78 12.45 -5.04
C PRO A 393 19.78 12.96 -6.10
N GLU A 394 20.14 14.00 -6.84
CA GLU A 394 19.25 14.63 -7.86
C GLU A 394 18.71 13.61 -8.89
N TYR A 395 19.50 12.57 -9.20
CA TYR A 395 19.07 11.52 -10.13
C TYR A 395 17.98 10.59 -9.59
N ALA A 396 17.67 10.63 -8.30
CA ALA A 396 16.51 9.92 -7.71
C ALA A 396 15.17 10.51 -8.18
N LYS A 397 15.16 11.72 -8.71
CA LYS A 397 13.96 12.41 -9.23
C LYS A 397 13.71 12.17 -10.71
N LEU A 398 14.60 11.42 -11.38
CA LEU A 398 14.46 11.13 -12.81
C LEU A 398 13.26 10.24 -13.07
N THR A 399 12.55 10.50 -14.16
CA THR A 399 11.34 9.75 -14.53
C THR A 399 11.72 8.47 -15.28
N ILE A 400 10.94 7.41 -15.09
CA ILE A 400 11.14 6.13 -15.78
C ILE A 400 11.08 6.34 -17.29
N ILE A 401 12.03 5.73 -18.03
CA ILE A 401 12.05 5.74 -19.49
C ILE A 401 10.91 4.89 -20.04
N ASP A 402 10.13 5.43 -20.98
CA ASP A 402 9.18 4.61 -21.74
C ASP A 402 9.92 3.64 -22.65
N SER A 403 9.94 2.37 -22.30
CA SER A 403 10.61 1.31 -23.06
C SER A 403 9.95 1.03 -24.42
N THR A 404 8.74 1.52 -24.66
CA THR A 404 8.05 1.40 -25.96
C THR A 404 8.42 2.51 -26.94
N ALA A 405 8.96 3.62 -26.43
CA ALA A 405 9.47 4.72 -27.22
C ALA A 405 10.84 4.38 -27.82
N THR A 406 11.26 5.18 -28.81
CA THR A 406 12.58 5.07 -29.43
C THR A 406 13.27 6.42 -29.34
N TYR A 407 14.47 6.43 -28.75
CA TYR A 407 15.32 7.61 -28.66
C TYR A 407 16.61 7.32 -29.43
N GLU A 408 16.83 8.08 -30.48
CA GLU A 408 17.94 7.90 -31.42
C GLU A 408 18.54 9.22 -31.87
N GLU A 409 19.67 9.23 -32.53
CA GLU A 409 20.36 10.42 -33.03
C GLU A 409 19.43 11.35 -33.82
N GLY A 410 19.42 12.62 -33.42
CA GLY A 410 18.53 13.66 -33.93
C GLY A 410 17.23 13.87 -33.20
N THR A 411 16.90 13.01 -32.21
CA THR A 411 15.73 13.23 -31.33
C THR A 411 15.97 14.40 -30.38
N VAL A 412 14.97 15.27 -30.21
CA VAL A 412 15.01 16.43 -29.28
C VAL A 412 13.78 16.39 -28.40
N SER A 413 13.95 16.16 -27.10
CA SER A 413 12.84 16.15 -26.14
C SER A 413 13.33 16.19 -24.69
N GLU A 414 12.42 16.45 -23.72
CA GLU A 414 12.72 16.34 -22.28
C GLU A 414 12.95 14.87 -21.87
N GLU A 415 12.36 13.92 -22.56
CA GLU A 415 12.60 12.48 -22.31
C GLU A 415 14.04 12.10 -22.70
N VAL A 416 14.58 12.65 -23.80
CA VAL A 416 16.00 12.47 -24.15
C VAL A 416 16.88 13.04 -23.04
N LYS A 417 16.60 14.25 -22.55
CA LYS A 417 17.33 14.83 -21.42
C LYS A 417 17.30 13.96 -20.17
N ASN A 418 16.17 13.31 -19.92
CA ASN A 418 16.02 12.36 -18.83
C ASN A 418 16.90 11.10 -19.04
N VAL A 419 16.93 10.55 -20.25
CA VAL A 419 17.81 9.44 -20.63
C VAL A 419 19.29 9.81 -20.44
N GLU A 420 19.70 10.98 -20.90
CA GLU A 420 21.07 11.50 -20.77
C GLU A 420 21.46 11.70 -19.29
N ALA A 421 20.54 12.23 -18.48
CA ALA A 421 20.75 12.38 -17.04
C ALA A 421 20.88 11.01 -16.33
N MET A 422 20.13 10.00 -16.76
CA MET A 422 20.28 8.64 -16.24
C MET A 422 21.63 8.02 -16.64
N LEU A 423 22.05 8.18 -17.89
CA LEU A 423 23.36 7.73 -18.35
C LEU A 423 24.49 8.36 -17.52
N ASN A 424 24.40 9.67 -17.24
CA ASN A 424 25.36 10.32 -16.36
C ASN A 424 25.36 9.75 -14.94
N ALA A 425 24.18 9.47 -14.37
CA ALA A 425 24.05 8.89 -13.03
C ALA A 425 24.69 7.49 -12.93
N ILE A 426 24.60 6.68 -14.00
CA ILE A 426 25.19 5.34 -14.05
C ILE A 426 26.63 5.31 -14.58
N GLY A 427 27.27 6.49 -14.71
CA GLY A 427 28.71 6.62 -14.97
C GLY A 427 29.13 6.84 -16.41
N TYR A 428 28.21 7.06 -17.33
CA TYR A 428 28.51 7.50 -18.71
C TYR A 428 28.52 9.03 -18.76
N THR A 429 29.28 9.60 -19.69
CA THR A 429 29.43 11.06 -19.77
C THR A 429 28.77 11.58 -21.03
N VAL A 430 27.62 12.25 -20.89
CA VAL A 430 26.87 12.89 -21.98
C VAL A 430 26.43 14.29 -21.53
N GLU A 431 26.19 15.19 -22.48
CA GLU A 431 25.58 16.51 -22.18
C GLU A 431 24.05 16.31 -22.06
N ALA A 432 23.49 16.51 -20.86
CA ALA A 432 22.04 16.34 -20.63
C ALA A 432 21.28 17.60 -21.04
N ASP A 433 21.24 17.88 -22.34
CA ASP A 433 20.59 19.06 -22.93
C ASP A 433 19.27 18.75 -23.65
N GLY A 434 18.94 17.44 -23.80
CA GLY A 434 17.73 16.96 -24.46
C GLY A 434 17.88 16.79 -25.98
N TYR A 435 19.09 16.85 -26.52
CA TYR A 435 19.39 16.55 -27.90
C TYR A 435 20.23 15.29 -28.01
N TYR A 436 19.65 14.23 -28.52
CA TYR A 436 20.33 12.96 -28.75
C TYR A 436 21.33 13.11 -29.91
N ASP A 437 22.57 13.43 -29.59
CA ASP A 437 23.64 13.64 -30.54
C ASP A 437 24.48 12.38 -30.80
N GLU A 438 25.54 12.50 -31.59
CA GLU A 438 26.47 11.40 -31.89
C GLU A 438 27.21 10.93 -30.62
N ASP A 439 27.56 11.84 -29.69
CA ASP A 439 28.24 11.50 -28.44
C ASP A 439 27.29 10.67 -27.54
N THR A 440 26.01 11.06 -27.43
CA THR A 440 24.98 10.31 -26.73
C THR A 440 24.80 8.90 -27.30
N ALA A 441 24.73 8.78 -28.65
CA ALA A 441 24.63 7.49 -29.32
C ALA A 441 25.85 6.59 -29.06
N GLU A 442 27.08 7.15 -29.04
CA GLU A 442 28.31 6.42 -28.70
C GLU A 442 28.31 5.92 -27.25
N GLN A 443 27.84 6.74 -26.29
CA GLN A 443 27.74 6.33 -24.88
C GLN A 443 26.68 5.25 -24.69
N VAL A 444 25.53 5.35 -25.35
CA VAL A 444 24.51 4.29 -25.35
C VAL A 444 25.06 3.00 -25.96
N ALA A 445 25.78 3.07 -27.07
CA ALA A 445 26.41 1.88 -27.64
C ALA A 445 27.44 1.24 -26.69
N SER A 446 28.19 2.08 -25.95
CA SER A 446 29.11 1.62 -24.90
C SER A 446 28.39 0.94 -23.74
N PHE A 447 27.29 1.53 -23.28
CA PHE A 447 26.40 0.94 -22.28
C PHE A 447 25.83 -0.41 -22.72
N GLN A 448 25.31 -0.49 -23.94
CA GLN A 448 24.77 -1.72 -24.53
C GLN A 448 25.84 -2.83 -24.60
N ALA A 449 27.05 -2.49 -25.03
CA ALA A 449 28.16 -3.44 -25.07
C ALA A 449 28.57 -3.95 -23.70
N ALA A 450 28.55 -3.08 -22.67
CA ALA A 450 28.84 -3.46 -21.28
C ALA A 450 27.78 -4.38 -20.68
N ASN A 451 26.54 -4.28 -21.13
CA ASN A 451 25.39 -5.04 -20.64
C ASN A 451 24.98 -6.21 -21.58
N GLU A 452 25.84 -6.60 -22.51
CA GLU A 452 25.61 -7.71 -23.47
C GLU A 452 24.34 -7.52 -24.33
N LEU A 453 23.93 -6.26 -24.57
CA LEU A 453 22.80 -5.88 -25.42
C LEU A 453 23.27 -5.67 -26.87
N GLU A 454 22.31 -5.64 -27.80
CA GLU A 454 22.60 -5.31 -29.20
C GLU A 454 23.11 -3.84 -29.28
N THR A 455 24.34 -3.66 -29.81
CA THR A 455 25.02 -2.35 -29.86
C THR A 455 24.50 -1.52 -31.03
N THR A 456 23.37 -0.88 -30.83
CA THR A 456 22.69 -0.06 -31.85
C THR A 456 22.91 1.46 -31.66
N GLY A 457 23.28 1.89 -30.46
CA GLY A 457 23.30 3.30 -30.07
C GLY A 457 21.91 3.93 -29.94
N ILE A 458 20.86 3.12 -29.84
CA ILE A 458 19.45 3.55 -29.73
C ILE A 458 18.90 3.08 -28.38
N VAL A 459 18.18 3.96 -27.69
CA VAL A 459 17.48 3.59 -26.44
C VAL A 459 16.03 3.23 -26.77
N THR A 460 15.70 1.96 -26.59
CA THR A 460 14.36 1.40 -26.73
C THR A 460 14.34 0.01 -26.06
N GLY A 461 13.18 -0.57 -25.78
CA GLY A 461 13.05 -1.95 -25.29
C GLY A 461 13.99 -2.29 -24.14
N ASP A 462 14.78 -3.36 -24.34
CA ASP A 462 15.70 -3.90 -23.32
C ASP A 462 16.78 -2.89 -22.89
N THR A 463 17.21 -1.98 -23.78
CA THR A 463 18.18 -0.94 -23.43
C THR A 463 17.59 0.06 -22.43
N ALA A 464 16.34 0.49 -22.64
CA ALA A 464 15.65 1.38 -21.70
C ALA A 464 15.46 0.72 -20.32
N LEU A 465 15.04 -0.55 -20.30
CA LEU A 465 14.87 -1.31 -19.06
C LEU A 465 16.20 -1.49 -18.31
N ALA A 466 17.29 -1.78 -19.02
CA ALA A 466 18.61 -1.97 -18.41
C ALA A 466 19.16 -0.67 -17.82
N ILE A 467 18.94 0.50 -18.47
CA ILE A 467 19.33 1.80 -17.91
C ILE A 467 18.58 2.07 -16.61
N VAL A 468 17.27 1.82 -16.57
CA VAL A 468 16.44 2.01 -15.37
C VAL A 468 16.89 1.07 -14.25
N GLU A 469 17.19 -0.19 -14.57
CA GLU A 469 17.65 -1.16 -13.56
C GLU A 469 19.00 -0.76 -12.96
N GLN A 470 19.96 -0.38 -13.80
CA GLN A 470 21.27 0.04 -13.30
C GLN A 470 21.19 1.36 -12.49
N LEU A 471 20.26 2.27 -12.84
CA LEU A 471 19.99 3.44 -12.01
C LEU A 471 19.44 3.06 -10.64
N ARG A 472 18.58 2.05 -10.54
CA ARG A 472 18.07 1.53 -9.25
C ARG A 472 19.21 0.98 -8.39
N GLU A 473 20.14 0.22 -8.98
CA GLU A 473 21.34 -0.26 -8.27
C GLU A 473 22.16 0.89 -7.71
N VAL A 474 22.44 1.91 -8.53
CA VAL A 474 23.17 3.11 -8.11
C VAL A 474 22.44 3.88 -7.02
N LEU A 475 21.11 3.96 -7.06
CA LEU A 475 20.31 4.60 -6.01
C LEU A 475 20.37 3.84 -4.69
N THR A 476 20.33 2.51 -4.74
CA THR A 476 20.46 1.67 -3.55
C THR A 476 21.84 1.80 -2.91
N GLU A 477 22.90 1.76 -3.71
CA GLU A 477 24.28 1.92 -3.23
C GLU A 477 24.58 3.32 -2.65
N ASN A 478 23.87 4.35 -3.14
CA ASN A 478 24.08 5.74 -2.77
C ASN A 478 22.89 6.36 -2.01
N ASP A 479 22.18 5.57 -1.24
CA ASP A 479 21.09 6.07 -0.39
C ASP A 479 21.63 6.93 0.74
N THR A 480 21.73 8.24 0.50
CA THR A 480 22.25 9.22 1.45
C THR A 480 21.45 9.30 2.73
N GLN A 481 20.14 9.06 2.67
CA GLN A 481 19.24 9.08 3.83
C GLN A 481 19.47 7.84 4.72
N TYR A 482 19.53 6.67 4.09
CA TYR A 482 19.85 5.42 4.79
C TYR A 482 21.25 5.47 5.41
N ASN A 483 22.26 5.93 4.67
CA ASN A 483 23.61 6.08 5.16
C ASN A 483 23.68 7.00 6.41
N LYS A 484 22.87 8.06 6.44
CA LYS A 484 22.78 8.93 7.62
C LYS A 484 22.11 8.24 8.81
N ALA A 485 21.11 7.41 8.57
CA ALA A 485 20.48 6.61 9.63
C ALA A 485 21.48 5.61 10.25
N VAL A 486 22.27 4.93 9.43
CA VAL A 486 23.36 4.05 9.90
C VAL A 486 24.40 4.83 10.71
N GLU A 487 24.84 6.00 10.21
CA GLU A 487 25.80 6.88 10.93
C GLU A 487 25.30 7.22 12.35
N ILE A 488 24.02 7.57 12.49
CA ILE A 488 23.40 7.88 13.79
C ILE A 488 23.40 6.65 14.70
N LEU A 489 22.97 5.49 14.20
CA LEU A 489 22.91 4.25 14.98
C LEU A 489 24.29 3.77 15.42
N MET A 490 25.33 4.00 14.62
CA MET A 490 26.71 3.67 14.95
C MET A 490 27.39 4.67 15.92
N GLY A 491 26.72 5.77 16.27
CA GLY A 491 27.27 6.79 17.17
C GLY A 491 28.45 7.57 16.58
N ASN A 492 28.51 7.70 15.28
CA ASN A 492 29.58 8.39 14.54
C ASN A 492 29.22 9.87 14.27
N GLU A 493 28.55 10.56 15.21
CA GLU A 493 28.26 12.00 15.13
C GLU A 493 29.50 12.89 15.27
#